data_c93795a97aa0d9f6b83624ba944e3ee7
#
_entry.id   c93795a97aa0d9f6b83624ba944e3ee7
#
_cell.length_a   1.000
_cell.length_b   1.000
_cell.length_c   1.000
_cell.angle_alpha   90.00
_cell.angle_beta   90.00
_cell.angle_gamma   90.00
#
_symmetry.space_group_name_H-M   'P 1'
#
loop_
_entity.id
_entity.type
_entity.pdbx_description
1 polymer ?
#
loop_
_entity_poly.entity_id
_entity_poly.type
_entity_poly.pdbx_seq_one_letter_code
_entity_poly.pdbx_strand_id
1 'polypeptide(L)'
;MASEIASLGNYSPEDVVMIINWATGSHTVSGMADGTFISYEREVPRATLYVGADLSAARVLRRNKSGTISLTLHQSAESNDVLSELARLDEEAHNNDYLFSVTVKDLLGRTVLFAPQAFIGNDPNITFSTELDTRDWTIQVINVQRHFGGNSKFNPENEALLTSMGYTVEDQWKSN
;
A
#
# COMPACT_ATOMS: atom_id res chain seq x y z
N MET A 1 29.11 -24.05 -16.42
CA MET A 1 28.28 -22.95 -15.92
C MET A 1 26.85 -23.46 -15.88
N ALA A 2 26.32 -23.66 -14.70
CA ALA A 2 24.90 -23.95 -14.60
C ALA A 2 24.13 -22.73 -15.09
N SER A 3 23.29 -22.92 -16.10
CA SER A 3 22.33 -21.92 -16.54
C SER A 3 21.44 -21.62 -15.34
N GLU A 4 21.58 -20.44 -14.74
CA GLU A 4 20.67 -19.96 -13.72
C GLU A 4 19.28 -19.85 -14.36
N ILE A 5 18.43 -20.83 -14.09
CA ILE A 5 17.03 -20.74 -14.49
C ILE A 5 16.44 -19.65 -13.61
N ALA A 6 16.15 -18.50 -14.22
CA ALA A 6 15.47 -17.43 -13.52
C ALA A 6 14.18 -17.96 -12.89
N SER A 7 14.01 -17.79 -11.57
CA SER A 7 12.80 -18.19 -10.88
C SER A 7 11.61 -17.39 -11.44
N LEU A 8 10.60 -18.09 -11.94
CA LEU A 8 9.38 -17.45 -12.44
C LEU A 8 8.61 -16.85 -11.27
N GLY A 9 8.32 -15.56 -11.34
CA GLY A 9 7.42 -14.88 -10.41
C GLY A 9 5.97 -14.99 -10.85
N ASN A 10 5.07 -15.16 -9.89
CA ASN A 10 3.63 -15.20 -10.13
C ASN A 10 2.96 -13.97 -9.51
N TYR A 11 2.02 -13.40 -10.21
CA TYR A 11 1.17 -12.32 -9.74
C TYR A 11 -0.29 -12.60 -10.14
N SER A 12 -1.20 -12.38 -9.20
CA SER A 12 -2.63 -12.40 -9.46
C SER A 12 -3.28 -11.19 -8.75
N PRO A 13 -4.09 -10.38 -9.43
CA PRO A 13 -4.83 -9.30 -8.79
C PRO A 13 -5.74 -9.77 -7.65
N GLU A 14 -6.24 -11.01 -7.73
CA GLU A 14 -7.11 -11.63 -6.73
C GLU A 14 -6.39 -11.94 -5.42
N ASP A 15 -5.05 -12.03 -5.45
CA ASP A 15 -4.21 -12.28 -4.29
C ASP A 15 -3.65 -11.00 -3.65
N VAL A 16 -4.07 -9.83 -4.13
CA VAL A 16 -3.80 -8.56 -3.47
C VAL A 16 -4.90 -8.29 -2.45
N VAL A 17 -4.52 -8.17 -1.19
CA VAL A 17 -5.46 -8.00 -0.07
C VAL A 17 -5.23 -6.66 0.60
N MET A 18 -6.32 -5.95 0.87
CA MET A 18 -6.33 -4.74 1.71
C MET A 18 -7.24 -4.97 2.91
N ILE A 19 -6.69 -4.79 4.10
CA ILE A 19 -7.40 -4.95 5.37
C ILE A 19 -7.39 -3.62 6.11
N ILE A 20 -8.55 -3.21 6.58
CA ILE A 20 -8.77 -2.02 7.39
C ILE A 20 -9.17 -2.48 8.79
N ASN A 21 -8.47 -1.99 9.83
CA ASN A 21 -8.81 -2.32 11.22
C ASN A 21 -9.02 -1.03 12.00
N TRP A 22 -10.12 -0.96 12.74
CA TRP A 22 -10.45 0.11 13.67
C TRP A 22 -10.72 -0.46 15.07
N ALA A 23 -10.95 0.39 16.05
CA ALA A 23 -11.04 -0.03 17.46
C ALA A 23 -12.05 -1.16 17.74
N THR A 24 -13.15 -1.23 16.99
CA THR A 24 -14.26 -2.16 17.24
C THR A 24 -14.42 -3.23 16.16
N GLY A 25 -13.60 -3.23 15.12
CA GLY A 25 -13.74 -4.19 14.03
C GLY A 25 -12.65 -4.15 12.99
N SER A 26 -12.78 -5.04 12.02
CA SER A 26 -11.91 -5.13 10.86
C SER A 26 -12.73 -5.46 9.62
N HIS A 27 -12.24 -5.01 8.47
CA HIS A 27 -12.85 -5.30 7.18
C HIS A 27 -11.77 -5.61 6.13
N THR A 28 -11.98 -6.68 5.40
CA THR A 28 -11.18 -6.97 4.20
C THR A 28 -11.88 -6.35 3.01
N VAL A 29 -11.19 -5.42 2.35
CA VAL A 29 -11.75 -4.70 1.21
C VAL A 29 -12.04 -5.64 0.05
N SER A 30 -13.22 -5.55 -0.50
CA SER A 30 -13.71 -6.35 -1.63
C SER A 30 -14.37 -5.47 -2.69
N GLY A 31 -14.58 -6.02 -3.87
CA GLY A 31 -15.20 -5.30 -4.98
C GLY A 31 -14.27 -4.28 -5.64
N MET A 32 -12.99 -4.59 -5.69
CA MET A 32 -12.01 -3.76 -6.40
C MET A 32 -12.34 -3.69 -7.89
N ALA A 33 -12.19 -2.49 -8.45
CA ALA A 33 -12.47 -2.25 -9.87
C ALA A 33 -11.39 -2.85 -10.77
N ASP A 34 -11.72 -3.04 -12.04
CA ASP A 34 -10.74 -3.43 -13.06
C ASP A 34 -9.71 -2.29 -13.29
N GLY A 35 -8.51 -2.65 -13.72
CA GLY A 35 -7.42 -1.71 -13.92
C GLY A 35 -6.62 -1.43 -12.64
N THR A 36 -6.29 -0.18 -12.38
CA THR A 36 -5.56 0.21 -11.16
C THR A 36 -6.52 0.39 -10.00
N PHE A 37 -6.60 -0.58 -9.11
CA PHE A 37 -7.55 -0.59 -7.99
C PHE A 37 -6.97 -0.11 -6.66
N ILE A 38 -5.66 -0.26 -6.44
CA ILE A 38 -4.94 0.28 -5.28
C ILE A 38 -3.66 0.96 -5.77
N SER A 39 -3.44 2.19 -5.36
CA SER A 39 -2.17 2.87 -5.55
C SER A 39 -1.77 3.60 -4.27
N TYR A 40 -0.46 3.70 -4.02
CA TYR A 40 0.10 4.44 -2.90
C TYR A 40 1.11 5.45 -3.41
N GLU A 41 0.97 6.67 -2.97
CA GLU A 41 1.91 7.74 -3.25
C GLU A 41 2.40 8.37 -1.93
N ARG A 42 3.71 8.54 -1.80
CA ARG A 42 4.28 9.25 -0.67
C ARG A 42 4.12 10.76 -0.88
N GLU A 43 3.65 11.46 0.14
CA GLU A 43 3.37 12.89 0.08
C GLU A 43 4.63 13.75 -0.14
N VAL A 44 5.74 13.37 0.49
CA VAL A 44 6.99 14.13 0.45
C VAL A 44 8.16 13.24 0.02
N PRO A 45 9.03 13.69 -0.90
CA PRO A 45 10.22 12.93 -1.28
C PRO A 45 11.09 12.56 -0.07
N ARG A 46 11.62 11.34 -0.07
CA ARG A 46 12.49 10.82 1.01
C ARG A 46 13.77 11.63 1.17
N ALA A 47 14.31 12.12 0.08
CA ALA A 47 15.52 12.91 0.03
C ALA A 47 15.46 13.90 -1.12
N THR A 48 16.00 15.08 -0.93
CA THR A 48 16.13 16.11 -1.96
C THR A 48 17.60 16.49 -2.08
N LEU A 49 18.11 16.55 -3.31
CA LEU A 49 19.45 17.03 -3.61
C LEU A 49 19.44 18.53 -3.88
N TYR A 50 20.33 19.25 -3.25
CA TYR A 50 20.64 20.65 -3.53
C TYR A 50 22.07 20.75 -4.04
N VAL A 51 22.27 21.49 -5.12
CA VAL A 51 23.58 21.74 -5.70
C VAL A 51 23.77 23.26 -5.76
N GLY A 52 24.84 23.75 -5.12
CA GLY A 52 25.22 25.18 -5.13
C GLY A 52 25.84 25.59 -6.47
N ALA A 53 25.97 26.91 -6.70
CA ALA A 53 26.61 27.46 -7.89
C ALA A 53 28.11 27.12 -8.00
N ASP A 54 28.73 26.76 -6.88
CA ASP A 54 30.13 26.28 -6.76
C ASP A 54 30.24 24.75 -6.88
N LEU A 55 29.14 24.07 -7.31
CA LEU A 55 29.01 22.62 -7.40
C LEU A 55 29.08 21.87 -6.05
N SER A 56 29.05 22.58 -4.92
CA SER A 56 28.87 21.94 -3.62
C SER A 56 27.48 21.28 -3.56
N ALA A 57 27.41 20.05 -3.06
CA ALA A 57 26.16 19.30 -3.01
C ALA A 57 25.75 18.96 -1.58
N ALA A 58 24.47 19.11 -1.27
CA ALA A 58 23.87 18.72 0.01
C ALA A 58 22.63 17.87 -0.21
N ARG A 59 22.45 16.86 0.64
CA ARG A 59 21.26 16.01 0.65
C ARG A 59 20.42 16.29 1.88
N VAL A 60 19.18 16.71 1.67
CA VAL A 60 18.21 16.90 2.75
C VAL A 60 17.35 15.64 2.87
N LEU A 61 17.38 15.01 4.03
CA LEU A 61 16.60 13.81 4.35
C LEU A 61 15.31 14.20 5.07
N ARG A 62 14.20 13.65 4.63
CA ARG A 62 12.89 13.86 5.24
C ARG A 62 12.38 12.56 5.85
N ARG A 63 12.07 12.60 7.15
CA ARG A 63 11.57 11.45 7.91
C ARG A 63 10.05 11.27 7.82
N ASN A 64 9.34 12.25 7.24
CA ASN A 64 7.91 12.13 7.02
C ASN A 64 7.61 10.91 6.13
N LYS A 65 6.78 10.00 6.63
CA LYS A 65 6.37 8.77 5.97
C LYS A 65 4.87 8.77 5.64
N SER A 66 4.22 9.91 5.69
CA SER A 66 2.82 10.04 5.28
C SER A 66 2.67 9.90 3.76
N GLY A 67 1.49 9.58 3.37
CA GLY A 67 1.14 9.41 1.96
C GLY A 67 -0.35 9.27 1.75
N THR A 68 -0.71 8.98 0.53
CA THR A 68 -2.09 8.81 0.09
C THR A 68 -2.25 7.44 -0.56
N ILE A 69 -3.28 6.70 -0.16
CA ILE A 69 -3.74 5.51 -0.87
C ILE A 69 -4.98 5.91 -1.66
N SER A 70 -4.95 5.64 -2.95
CA SER A 70 -6.13 5.71 -3.82
C SER A 70 -6.68 4.30 -4.00
N LEU A 71 -7.96 4.11 -3.69
CA LEU A 71 -8.67 2.85 -3.77
C LEU A 71 -9.87 3.01 -4.68
N THR A 72 -9.92 2.23 -5.76
CA THR A 72 -11.00 2.25 -6.72
C THR A 72 -11.85 0.99 -6.58
N LEU A 73 -13.11 1.14 -6.22
CA LEU A 73 -14.08 0.08 -6.03
C LEU A 73 -15.19 0.15 -7.08
N HIS A 74 -15.81 -0.99 -7.38
CA HIS A 74 -17.08 -0.99 -8.11
C HIS A 74 -18.17 -0.33 -7.26
N GLN A 75 -19.06 0.38 -7.90
CA GLN A 75 -20.21 1.04 -7.27
C GLN A 75 -21.07 0.07 -6.44
N SER A 76 -21.13 -1.21 -6.80
CA SER A 76 -21.88 -2.26 -6.12
C SER A 76 -21.13 -2.94 -4.96
N ALA A 77 -19.90 -2.52 -4.66
CA ALA A 77 -19.07 -3.16 -3.63
C ALA A 77 -19.58 -2.82 -2.22
N GLU A 78 -19.72 -3.83 -1.35
CA GLU A 78 -20.09 -3.66 0.07
C GLU A 78 -19.07 -2.83 0.86
N SER A 79 -17.83 -2.83 0.42
CA SER A 79 -16.78 -2.03 1.05
C SER A 79 -17.05 -0.52 0.98
N ASN A 80 -17.86 -0.06 0.02
CA ASN A 80 -18.30 1.34 -0.02
C ASN A 80 -19.14 1.71 1.21
N ASP A 81 -19.98 0.80 1.71
CA ASP A 81 -20.81 1.04 2.89
C ASP A 81 -19.93 1.17 4.15
N VAL A 82 -18.93 0.30 4.29
CA VAL A 82 -18.00 0.34 5.43
C VAL A 82 -17.17 1.62 5.43
N LEU A 83 -16.63 2.01 4.28
CA LEU A 83 -15.84 3.23 4.16
C LEU A 83 -16.68 4.48 4.38
N SER A 84 -17.91 4.51 3.85
CA SER A 84 -18.85 5.61 4.07
C SER A 84 -19.21 5.78 5.54
N GLU A 85 -19.43 4.68 6.24
CA GLU A 85 -19.77 4.70 7.67
C GLU A 85 -18.57 5.14 8.53
N LEU A 86 -17.37 4.70 8.21
CA LEU A 86 -16.15 5.17 8.87
C LEU A 86 -15.92 6.66 8.65
N ALA A 87 -16.14 7.17 7.44
CA ALA A 87 -16.04 8.59 7.14
C ALA A 87 -17.07 9.41 7.93
N ARG A 88 -18.32 8.93 7.98
CA ARG A 88 -19.41 9.59 8.73
C ARG A 88 -19.10 9.64 10.24
N LEU A 89 -18.62 8.54 10.81
CA LEU A 89 -18.30 8.47 12.24
C LEU A 89 -17.11 9.37 12.59
N ASP A 90 -16.10 9.43 11.74
CA ASP A 90 -14.94 10.29 11.94
C ASP A 90 -15.34 11.78 11.85
N GLU A 91 -16.19 12.14 10.90
CA GLU A 91 -16.72 13.50 10.75
C GLU A 91 -17.58 13.94 11.96
N GLU A 92 -18.44 13.06 12.48
CA GLU A 92 -19.30 13.37 13.63
C GLU A 92 -18.53 13.43 14.96
N ALA A 93 -17.51 12.62 15.12
CA ALA A 93 -16.77 12.50 16.38
C ALA A 93 -15.85 13.69 16.67
N HIS A 94 -15.31 14.36 15.65
CA HIS A 94 -14.33 15.45 15.76
C HIS A 94 -13.13 15.12 16.65
N ASN A 95 -12.75 13.84 16.70
CA ASN A 95 -11.61 13.32 17.47
C ASN A 95 -10.89 12.22 16.68
N ASN A 96 -9.95 11.52 17.31
CA ASN A 96 -9.16 10.47 16.65
C ASN A 96 -9.70 9.05 16.92
N ASP A 97 -10.92 8.87 17.41
CA ASP A 97 -11.45 7.57 17.82
C ASP A 97 -11.74 6.64 16.64
N TYR A 98 -11.98 7.21 15.46
CA TYR A 98 -12.31 6.47 14.24
C TYR A 98 -11.15 6.38 13.23
N LEU A 99 -9.95 6.72 13.66
CA LEU A 99 -8.76 6.38 12.89
C LEU A 99 -8.63 4.86 12.77
N PHE A 100 -8.21 4.41 11.62
CA PHE A 100 -8.03 2.98 11.35
C PHE A 100 -6.60 2.70 10.88
N SER A 101 -6.18 1.46 11.00
CA SER A 101 -4.94 0.98 10.38
C SER A 101 -5.26 0.33 9.03
N VAL A 102 -4.31 0.43 8.10
CA VAL A 102 -4.42 -0.16 6.77
C VAL A 102 -3.26 -1.08 6.54
N THR A 103 -3.56 -2.29 6.06
CA THR A 103 -2.57 -3.25 5.59
C THR A 103 -2.89 -3.59 4.14
N VAL A 104 -1.93 -3.40 3.24
CA VAL A 104 -2.02 -3.89 1.85
C VAL A 104 -0.91 -4.91 1.65
N LYS A 105 -1.24 -6.08 1.17
CA LYS A 105 -0.28 -7.17 0.94
C LYS A 105 -0.59 -7.90 -0.37
N ASP A 106 0.47 -8.19 -1.12
CA ASP A 106 0.45 -9.18 -2.20
C ASP A 106 0.76 -10.55 -1.59
N LEU A 107 -0.20 -11.48 -1.64
CA LEU A 107 -0.07 -12.83 -1.07
C LEU A 107 0.89 -13.73 -1.88
N LEU A 108 1.06 -13.45 -3.16
CA LEU A 108 2.01 -14.14 -4.03
C LEU A 108 3.38 -13.44 -4.10
N GLY A 109 3.57 -12.39 -3.33
CA GLY A 109 4.78 -11.59 -3.34
C GLY A 109 5.25 -11.16 -1.95
N ARG A 110 6.30 -10.35 -1.94
CA ARG A 110 6.89 -9.78 -0.72
C ARG A 110 6.54 -8.31 -0.53
N THR A 111 5.71 -7.74 -1.43
CA THR A 111 5.27 -6.36 -1.29
C THR A 111 4.24 -6.26 -0.19
N VAL A 112 4.53 -5.40 0.79
CA VAL A 112 3.64 -5.10 1.90
C VAL A 112 3.69 -3.61 2.23
N LEU A 113 2.53 -3.06 2.55
CA LEU A 113 2.36 -1.71 3.07
C LEU A 113 1.52 -1.78 4.34
N PHE A 114 2.00 -1.16 5.41
CA PHE A 114 1.27 -1.03 6.65
C PHE A 114 1.28 0.41 7.12
N ALA A 115 0.10 0.95 7.39
CA ALA A 115 -0.09 2.26 7.99
C ALA A 115 -0.82 2.09 9.34
N PRO A 116 -0.20 2.44 10.45
CA PRO A 116 -0.83 2.30 11.77
C PRO A 116 -1.99 3.27 11.98
N GLN A 117 -1.99 4.39 11.28
CA GLN A 117 -3.03 5.41 11.35
C GLN A 117 -3.40 5.87 9.94
N ALA A 118 -4.68 5.87 9.67
CA ALA A 118 -5.26 6.33 8.42
C ALA A 118 -6.65 6.92 8.66
N PHE A 119 -7.07 7.77 7.75
CA PHE A 119 -8.40 8.33 7.71
C PHE A 119 -8.82 8.58 6.26
N ILE A 120 -10.13 8.73 6.02
CA ILE A 120 -10.64 9.05 4.69
C ILE A 120 -10.43 10.54 4.45
N GLY A 121 -9.62 10.85 3.45
CA GLY A 121 -9.30 12.24 3.09
C GLY A 121 -10.34 12.87 2.18
N ASN A 122 -10.86 12.09 1.23
CA ASN A 122 -11.91 12.53 0.32
C ASN A 122 -12.88 11.38 0.02
N ASP A 123 -14.15 11.70 -0.01
CA ASP A 123 -15.19 10.83 -0.50
C ASP A 123 -15.14 10.70 -2.03
N PRO A 124 -15.62 9.58 -2.59
CA PRO A 124 -15.73 9.44 -4.02
C PRO A 124 -16.80 10.36 -4.61
N ASN A 125 -16.60 10.77 -5.86
CA ASN A 125 -17.65 11.46 -6.61
C ASN A 125 -18.83 10.51 -6.86
N ILE A 126 -20.04 11.05 -6.76
CA ILE A 126 -21.26 10.31 -7.08
C ILE A 126 -21.59 10.54 -8.56
N THR A 127 -21.52 9.49 -9.35
CA THR A 127 -21.91 9.47 -10.75
C THR A 127 -22.84 8.31 -11.00
N PHE A 128 -23.82 8.49 -11.86
CA PHE A 128 -24.73 7.45 -12.31
C PHE A 128 -24.78 7.48 -13.83
N SER A 129 -24.56 6.35 -14.46
CA SER A 129 -24.59 6.18 -15.90
C SER A 129 -25.40 4.92 -16.28
N THR A 130 -25.45 4.59 -17.54
CA THR A 130 -26.06 3.34 -18.03
C THR A 130 -25.16 2.12 -17.79
N GLU A 131 -23.91 2.33 -17.45
CA GLU A 131 -22.91 1.31 -17.14
C GLU A 131 -22.59 1.30 -15.65
N LEU A 132 -21.99 0.21 -15.17
CA LEU A 132 -21.50 0.12 -13.81
C LEU A 132 -20.30 1.07 -13.62
N ASP A 133 -20.46 2.01 -12.71
CA ASP A 133 -19.45 3.02 -12.42
C ASP A 133 -18.51 2.59 -11.29
N THR A 134 -17.46 3.37 -11.04
CA THR A 134 -16.50 3.16 -9.96
C THR A 134 -16.65 4.22 -8.88
N ARG A 135 -16.08 3.92 -7.70
CA ARG A 135 -15.97 4.83 -6.55
C ARG A 135 -14.49 4.94 -6.18
N ASP A 136 -13.94 6.14 -6.30
CA ASP A 136 -12.54 6.42 -6.00
C ASP A 136 -12.40 7.02 -4.61
N TRP A 137 -11.91 6.22 -3.67
CA TRP A 137 -11.65 6.60 -2.30
C TRP A 137 -10.22 7.10 -2.14
N THR A 138 -10.06 8.21 -1.42
CA THR A 138 -8.75 8.74 -1.06
C THR A 138 -8.53 8.57 0.43
N ILE A 139 -7.55 7.77 0.81
CA ILE A 139 -7.20 7.45 2.19
C ILE A 139 -5.85 8.08 2.51
N GLN A 140 -5.84 8.98 3.48
CA GLN A 140 -4.60 9.55 4.01
C GLN A 140 -3.99 8.58 5.02
N VAL A 141 -2.70 8.32 4.88
CA VAL A 141 -1.99 7.37 5.72
C VAL A 141 -0.76 8.00 6.37
N ILE A 142 -0.58 7.70 7.65
CA ILE A 142 0.48 8.31 8.48
C ILE A 142 1.44 7.22 8.91
N ASN A 143 2.74 7.57 8.93
CA ASN A 143 3.82 6.70 9.42
C ASN A 143 3.91 5.35 8.71
N VAL A 144 3.77 5.35 7.41
CA VAL A 144 3.73 4.16 6.57
C VAL A 144 5.02 3.35 6.64
N GLN A 145 4.87 2.08 6.95
CA GLN A 145 5.91 1.06 6.81
C GLN A 145 5.64 0.29 5.52
N ARG A 146 6.66 0.15 4.68
CA ARG A 146 6.49 -0.51 3.39
C ARG A 146 7.74 -1.24 2.97
N HIS A 147 7.52 -2.34 2.29
CA HIS A 147 8.54 -3.10 1.60
C HIS A 147 8.06 -3.39 0.18
N PHE A 148 8.87 -3.04 -0.80
CA PHE A 148 8.61 -3.35 -2.20
C PHE A 148 9.42 -4.59 -2.57
N GLY A 149 8.80 -5.74 -2.51
CA GLY A 149 9.43 -7.01 -2.81
C GLY A 149 8.98 -7.57 -4.15
N GLY A 150 9.70 -8.57 -4.65
CA GLY A 150 9.33 -9.31 -5.85
C GLY A 150 8.46 -10.53 -5.52
N ASN A 151 8.04 -11.22 -6.59
CA ASN A 151 7.16 -12.39 -6.55
C ASN A 151 7.86 -13.70 -6.93
N SER A 152 9.19 -13.69 -7.03
CA SER A 152 10.00 -14.87 -7.33
C SER A 152 10.85 -15.26 -6.11
N LYS A 153 11.26 -16.54 -6.03
CA LYS A 153 12.25 -16.97 -5.03
C LYS A 153 13.58 -16.24 -5.26
N PHE A 154 14.32 -16.05 -4.19
CA PHE A 154 15.66 -15.50 -4.28
C PHE A 154 16.63 -16.50 -4.93
N ASN A 155 17.65 -16.00 -5.60
CA ASN A 155 18.84 -16.80 -5.87
C ASN A 155 19.74 -16.81 -4.62
N PRO A 156 20.65 -17.80 -4.48
CA PRO A 156 21.48 -17.93 -3.28
C PRO A 156 22.35 -16.71 -2.99
N GLU A 157 22.86 -16.02 -4.02
CA GLU A 157 23.70 -14.85 -3.86
C GLU A 157 22.92 -13.66 -3.28
N ASN A 158 21.73 -13.39 -3.81
CA ASN A 158 20.87 -12.32 -3.32
C ASN A 158 20.30 -12.62 -1.94
N GLU A 159 20.01 -13.89 -1.63
CA GLU A 159 19.58 -14.33 -0.30
C GLU A 159 20.67 -14.04 0.74
N ALA A 160 21.93 -14.43 0.44
CA ALA A 160 23.07 -14.16 1.30
C ALA A 160 23.33 -12.65 1.49
N LEU A 161 23.24 -11.88 0.39
CA LEU A 161 23.41 -10.43 0.42
C LEU A 161 22.36 -9.76 1.32
N LEU A 162 21.08 -10.07 1.13
CA LEU A 162 20.00 -9.50 1.93
C LEU A 162 20.10 -9.87 3.40
N THR A 163 20.48 -11.13 3.69
CA THR A 163 20.72 -11.58 5.07
C THR A 163 21.86 -10.80 5.71
N SER A 164 22.95 -10.53 4.98
CA SER A 164 24.06 -9.70 5.48
C SER A 164 23.65 -8.24 5.76
N MET A 165 22.62 -7.74 5.09
CA MET A 165 22.03 -6.41 5.31
C MET A 165 21.01 -6.39 6.47
N GLY A 166 20.77 -7.53 7.13
CA GLY A 166 19.82 -7.67 8.23
C GLY A 166 18.38 -7.92 7.80
N TYR A 167 18.15 -8.25 6.52
CA TYR A 167 16.82 -8.65 6.04
C TYR A 167 16.55 -10.11 6.38
N THR A 168 15.41 -10.39 7.01
CA THR A 168 14.99 -11.76 7.30
C THR A 168 14.24 -12.33 6.10
N VAL A 169 14.83 -13.33 5.45
CA VAL A 169 14.20 -14.03 4.34
C VAL A 169 13.27 -15.10 4.89
N GLU A 170 11.97 -15.00 4.57
CA GLU A 170 10.99 -16.04 4.92
C GLU A 170 11.28 -17.35 4.15
N ASP A 171 11.00 -18.50 4.77
CA ASP A 171 11.35 -19.83 4.23
C ASP A 171 10.77 -20.08 2.84
N GLN A 172 9.58 -19.59 2.56
CA GLN A 172 8.93 -19.73 1.26
C GLN A 172 9.67 -19.03 0.11
N TRP A 173 10.51 -18.04 0.42
CA TRP A 173 11.26 -17.25 -0.56
C TRP A 173 12.73 -17.65 -0.67
N LYS A 174 13.20 -18.57 0.16
CA LYS A 174 14.58 -19.08 0.10
C LYS A 174 14.84 -19.80 -1.20
N SER A 175 16.08 -19.76 -1.63
CA SER A 175 16.60 -20.59 -2.71
C SER A 175 16.49 -22.08 -2.31
N ASN A 176 16.18 -22.92 -3.26
CA ASN A 176 16.15 -24.37 -3.04
C ASN A 176 17.57 -24.93 -3.01
#